data_e85830721fef1448c530a79f6cfba150
#
_entry.id   e85830721fef1448c530a79f6cfba150
#
_cell.length_a   1.000
_cell.length_b   1.000
_cell.length_c   1.000
_cell.angle_alpha   90.00
_cell.angle_beta   90.00
_cell.angle_gamma   90.00
#
_symmetry.space_group_name_H-M   'P 1'
#
loop_
_entity.id
_entity.type
_entity.pdbx_description
1 polymer ?
#
loop_
_entity_poly.entity_id
_entity_poly.type
_entity_poly.pdbx_seq_one_letter_code
_entity_poly.pdbx_strand_id
1 'polypeptide(L)'
;MVTQAKVNTLKILKKASKENDAPIWAKVADYAQKSRSNQKIVNLKKIDESTDDGNAIIITGKVLGTGNISHKVSVSSFSISNSAAKKIKQSGGEVLKFSEMIKKFPTGKGVKIIA
;
A
#
# COMPACT_ATOMS: atom_id res chain seq x y z
N MET A 1 -15.00 14.22 0.28
CA MET A 1 -14.04 15.22 0.77
C MET A 1 -12.70 14.58 1.03
N VAL A 2 -11.63 15.19 0.55
CA VAL A 2 -10.27 14.67 0.76
C VAL A 2 -9.77 15.10 2.13
N THR A 3 -9.30 14.16 2.95
CA THR A 3 -8.75 14.47 4.27
C THR A 3 -7.37 15.12 4.15
N GLN A 4 -6.95 15.86 5.17
CA GLN A 4 -5.61 16.44 5.21
C GLN A 4 -4.53 15.36 5.14
N ALA A 5 -4.74 14.23 5.81
CA ALA A 5 -3.80 13.10 5.77
C ALA A 5 -3.63 12.56 4.34
N LYS A 6 -4.71 12.45 3.58
CA LYS A 6 -4.67 11.99 2.18
C LYS A 6 -3.93 13.01 1.29
N VAL A 7 -4.18 14.30 1.48
CA VAL A 7 -3.48 15.36 0.75
C VAL A 7 -1.98 15.30 0.99
N ASN A 8 -1.57 15.14 2.25
CA ASN A 8 -0.16 15.02 2.60
C ASN A 8 0.48 13.79 1.97
N THR A 9 -0.21 12.67 1.96
CA THR A 9 0.27 11.43 1.33
C THR A 9 0.46 11.63 -0.17
N LEU A 10 -0.47 12.29 -0.85
CA LEU A 10 -0.34 12.58 -2.29
C LEU A 10 0.87 13.44 -2.59
N LYS A 11 1.14 14.45 -1.77
CA LYS A 11 2.33 15.31 -1.91
C LYS A 11 3.62 14.51 -1.74
N ILE A 12 3.68 13.64 -0.74
CA ILE A 12 4.83 12.77 -0.48
C ILE A 12 5.09 11.85 -1.68
N LEU A 13 4.06 11.26 -2.24
CA LEU A 13 4.17 10.35 -3.39
C LEU A 13 4.70 11.08 -4.63
N LYS A 14 4.16 12.25 -4.93
CA LYS A 14 4.60 13.05 -6.08
C LYS A 14 6.04 13.51 -5.94
N LYS A 15 6.42 13.95 -4.74
CA LYS A 15 7.80 14.35 -4.44
C LYS A 15 8.76 13.18 -4.59
N ALA A 16 8.41 12.01 -4.07
CA ALA A 16 9.22 10.81 -4.16
C ALA A 16 9.44 10.39 -5.62
N SER A 17 8.42 10.51 -6.46
CA SER A 17 8.53 10.21 -7.88
C SER A 17 9.58 11.08 -8.56
N LYS A 18 9.60 12.37 -8.26
CA LYS A 18 10.59 13.30 -8.83
C LYS A 18 11.98 13.07 -8.29
N GLU A 19 12.13 12.95 -6.96
CA GLU A 19 13.44 12.83 -6.31
C GLU A 19 14.16 11.53 -6.66
N ASN A 20 13.41 10.45 -6.85
CA ASN A 20 13.98 9.13 -7.08
C ASN A 20 13.88 8.68 -8.54
N ASP A 21 13.36 9.55 -9.40
CA ASP A 21 13.08 9.20 -10.81
C ASP A 21 12.31 7.88 -10.89
N ALA A 22 11.27 7.76 -10.06
CA ALA A 22 10.48 6.54 -9.88
C ALA A 22 9.00 6.80 -10.21
N PRO A 23 8.56 6.50 -11.44
CA PRO A 23 7.18 6.75 -11.87
C PRO A 23 6.12 6.02 -11.04
N ILE A 24 6.51 4.95 -10.33
CA ILE A 24 5.58 4.17 -9.52
C ILE A 24 4.86 5.04 -8.46
N TRP A 25 5.57 5.98 -7.83
CA TRP A 25 4.98 6.82 -6.80
C TRP A 25 3.94 7.80 -7.36
N ALA A 26 4.20 8.34 -8.55
CA ALA A 26 3.23 9.18 -9.25
C ALA A 26 2.00 8.36 -9.67
N LYS A 27 2.21 7.12 -10.09
CA LYS A 27 1.12 6.21 -10.47
C LYS A 27 0.23 5.87 -9.27
N VAL A 28 0.82 5.63 -8.11
CA VAL A 28 0.07 5.40 -6.87
C VAL A 28 -0.78 6.61 -6.52
N ALA A 29 -0.22 7.82 -6.62
CA ALA A 29 -0.96 9.06 -6.37
C ALA A 29 -2.13 9.22 -7.33
N ASP A 30 -1.93 8.91 -8.59
CA ASP A 30 -2.98 8.99 -9.62
C ASP A 30 -4.13 8.03 -9.33
N TYR A 31 -3.84 6.78 -9.00
CA TYR A 31 -4.86 5.80 -8.61
C TYR A 31 -5.63 6.26 -7.38
N ALA A 32 -4.95 6.80 -6.39
CA ALA A 32 -5.57 7.28 -5.16
C ALA A 32 -6.57 8.43 -5.43
N GLN A 33 -6.22 9.34 -6.34
CA GLN A 33 -7.09 10.44 -6.72
C GLN A 33 -8.34 9.96 -7.46
N LYS A 34 -8.18 8.99 -8.34
CA LYS A 34 -9.29 8.45 -9.13
C LYS A 34 -10.27 7.62 -8.29
N SER A 35 -9.81 7.04 -7.20
CA SER A 35 -10.58 6.08 -6.40
C SER A 35 -11.33 6.72 -5.24
N ARG A 36 -11.39 8.03 -5.14
CA ARG A 36 -11.91 8.71 -3.95
C ARG A 36 -13.39 8.45 -3.65
N SER A 37 -14.22 8.14 -4.64
CA SER A 37 -15.64 7.86 -4.42
C SER A 37 -15.94 6.37 -4.35
N ASN A 38 -15.08 5.53 -4.94
CA ASN A 38 -15.23 4.09 -4.97
C ASN A 38 -13.92 3.43 -4.59
N GLN A 39 -13.53 3.59 -3.32
CA GLN A 39 -12.30 2.97 -2.85
C GLN A 39 -12.40 1.46 -2.95
N LYS A 40 -11.39 0.86 -3.55
CA LYS A 40 -11.31 -0.58 -3.68
C LYS A 40 -11.09 -1.21 -2.31
N ILE A 41 -11.84 -2.26 -2.03
CA ILE A 41 -11.66 -3.06 -0.82
C ILE A 41 -10.92 -4.33 -1.19
N VAL A 42 -9.81 -4.60 -0.51
CA VAL A 42 -8.97 -5.76 -0.76
C VAL A 42 -8.88 -6.58 0.52
N ASN A 43 -9.24 -7.85 0.44
CA ASN A 43 -9.14 -8.79 1.56
C ASN A 43 -7.75 -9.40 1.61
N LEU A 44 -7.36 -9.92 2.78
CA LEU A 44 -6.08 -10.60 2.94
C LEU A 44 -5.94 -11.80 2.01
N LYS A 45 -7.02 -12.50 1.72
CA LYS A 45 -7.01 -13.61 0.78
C LYS A 45 -6.48 -13.18 -0.59
N LYS A 46 -6.93 -12.04 -1.09
CA LYS A 46 -6.47 -11.48 -2.37
C LYS A 46 -4.98 -11.16 -2.34
N ILE A 47 -4.53 -10.57 -1.25
CA ILE A 47 -3.11 -10.23 -1.05
C ILE A 47 -2.27 -11.51 -1.03
N ASP A 48 -2.70 -12.52 -0.28
CA ASP A 48 -2.00 -13.79 -0.18
C ASP A 48 -1.84 -14.47 -1.55
N GLU A 49 -2.91 -14.49 -2.33
CA GLU A 49 -2.92 -15.08 -3.68
C GLU A 49 -2.07 -14.30 -4.70
N SER A 50 -1.91 -13.01 -4.49
CA SER A 50 -1.25 -12.11 -5.45
C SER A 50 0.23 -11.86 -5.15
N THR A 51 0.74 -12.37 -4.03
CA THR A 51 2.09 -12.06 -3.56
C THR A 51 2.84 -13.32 -3.15
N ASP A 52 4.18 -13.20 -3.12
CA ASP A 52 5.09 -14.22 -2.61
C ASP A 52 5.78 -13.72 -1.35
N ASP A 53 6.48 -14.60 -0.65
CA ASP A 53 7.20 -14.25 0.57
C ASP A 53 8.20 -13.11 0.32
N GLY A 54 8.15 -12.10 1.16
CA GLY A 54 9.02 -10.93 1.08
C GLY A 54 8.58 -9.83 0.12
N ASN A 55 7.45 -9.99 -0.56
CA ASN A 55 6.96 -8.96 -1.47
C ASN A 55 6.51 -7.70 -0.72
N ALA A 56 6.67 -6.55 -1.39
CA ALA A 56 6.11 -5.28 -0.95
C ALA A 56 4.94 -4.90 -1.85
N ILE A 57 3.83 -4.46 -1.26
CA ILE A 57 2.63 -4.10 -2.01
C ILE A 57 2.06 -2.77 -1.54
N ILE A 58 1.44 -2.07 -2.47
CA ILE A 58 0.72 -0.83 -2.20
C ILE A 58 -0.73 -1.03 -2.63
N ILE A 59 -1.65 -0.73 -1.74
CA ILE A 59 -3.08 -0.84 -1.99
C ILE A 59 -3.68 0.56 -1.94
N THR A 60 -4.31 0.98 -3.01
CA THR A 60 -4.87 2.33 -3.13
C THR A 60 -6.29 2.43 -2.55
N GLY A 61 -6.67 1.49 -1.73
CA GLY A 61 -7.97 1.45 -1.07
C GLY A 61 -7.84 0.98 0.37
N LYS A 62 -8.83 0.19 0.80
CA LYS A 62 -8.90 -0.33 2.16
C LYS A 62 -8.57 -1.82 2.20
N VAL A 63 -7.79 -2.21 3.20
CA VAL A 63 -7.48 -3.63 3.46
C VAL A 63 -8.35 -4.14 4.60
N LEU A 64 -9.07 -5.22 4.35
CA LEU A 64 -9.88 -5.90 5.36
C LEU A 64 -9.25 -7.24 5.76
N GLY A 65 -9.56 -7.66 6.98
CA GLY A 65 -8.96 -8.85 7.58
C GLY A 65 -9.56 -10.20 7.17
N THR A 66 -10.41 -10.24 6.15
CA THR A 66 -11.01 -11.49 5.67
C THR A 66 -9.94 -12.36 4.99
N GLY A 67 -9.85 -13.62 5.42
CA GLY A 67 -8.83 -14.55 4.94
C GLY A 67 -7.59 -14.52 5.81
N ASN A 68 -6.51 -15.12 5.32
CA ASN A 68 -5.24 -15.21 6.03
C ASN A 68 -4.07 -14.92 5.10
N ILE A 69 -2.96 -14.52 5.70
CA ILE A 69 -1.69 -14.36 5.00
C ILE A 69 -0.79 -15.52 5.42
N SER A 70 -0.25 -16.23 4.45
CA SER A 70 0.60 -17.41 4.67
C SER A 70 2.10 -17.12 4.57
N HIS A 71 2.47 -15.89 4.25
CA HIS A 71 3.87 -15.49 4.07
C HIS A 71 4.08 -14.03 4.46
N LYS A 72 5.34 -13.60 4.52
CA LYS A 72 5.69 -12.22 4.88
C LYS A 72 5.37 -11.27 3.72
N VAL A 73 4.71 -10.16 4.03
CA VAL A 73 4.49 -9.08 3.07
C VAL A 73 4.68 -7.74 3.76
N SER A 74 5.15 -6.75 3.01
CA SER A 74 5.21 -5.36 3.47
C SER A 74 4.06 -4.63 2.77
N VAL A 75 3.14 -4.07 3.54
CA VAL A 75 1.89 -3.50 3.02
C VAL A 75 1.80 -2.02 3.36
N SER A 76 1.50 -1.20 2.35
CA SER A 76 1.08 0.19 2.54
C SER A 76 -0.29 0.38 1.90
N SER A 77 -1.20 1.04 2.62
CA SER A 77 -2.54 1.32 2.13
C SER A 77 -3.05 2.63 2.68
N PHE A 78 -4.10 3.18 2.08
CA PHE A 78 -4.75 4.37 2.62
C PHE A 78 -5.57 4.06 3.86
N SER A 79 -6.08 2.84 3.97
CA SER A 79 -6.84 2.40 5.14
C SER A 79 -6.62 0.90 5.34
N ILE A 80 -6.56 0.48 6.60
CA ILE A 80 -6.40 -0.94 6.94
C ILE A 80 -7.13 -1.21 8.25
N SER A 81 -7.87 -2.33 8.31
CA SER A 81 -8.54 -2.72 9.54
C SER A 81 -7.54 -3.24 10.57
N ASN A 82 -7.90 -3.15 11.86
CA ASN A 82 -7.04 -3.65 12.92
C ASN A 82 -6.79 -5.16 12.80
N SER A 83 -7.80 -5.92 12.40
CA SER A 83 -7.63 -7.37 12.22
C SER A 83 -6.68 -7.70 11.08
N ALA A 84 -6.73 -6.92 9.97
CA ALA A 84 -5.82 -7.11 8.86
C ALA A 84 -4.37 -6.82 9.27
N ALA A 85 -4.14 -5.69 9.94
CA ALA A 85 -2.82 -5.31 10.44
C ALA A 85 -2.25 -6.38 11.37
N LYS A 86 -3.07 -6.89 12.29
CA LYS A 86 -2.67 -7.93 13.23
C LYS A 86 -2.25 -9.22 12.53
N LYS A 87 -3.04 -9.67 11.56
CA LYS A 87 -2.74 -10.90 10.81
C LYS A 87 -1.46 -10.77 9.98
N ILE A 88 -1.23 -9.61 9.36
CA ILE A 88 0.00 -9.35 8.61
C ILE A 88 1.22 -9.43 9.53
N LYS A 89 1.14 -8.79 10.70
CA LYS A 89 2.23 -8.82 11.68
C LYS A 89 2.48 -10.23 12.21
N GLN A 90 1.44 -11.01 12.46
CA GLN A 90 1.54 -12.39 12.94
C GLN A 90 2.21 -13.30 11.93
N SER A 91 2.09 -13.02 10.63
CA SER A 91 2.77 -13.81 9.59
C SER A 91 4.23 -13.40 9.39
N GLY A 92 4.73 -12.47 10.19
CA GLY A 92 6.10 -11.96 10.08
C GLY A 92 6.25 -10.78 9.14
N GLY A 93 5.15 -10.30 8.56
CA GLY A 93 5.14 -9.13 7.70
C GLY A 93 5.05 -7.83 8.48
N GLU A 94 4.89 -6.73 7.75
CA GLU A 94 4.81 -5.41 8.35
C GLU A 94 3.82 -4.52 7.60
N VAL A 95 3.23 -3.59 8.34
CA VAL A 95 2.38 -2.54 7.77
C VAL A 95 3.15 -1.24 7.84
N LEU A 96 3.39 -0.64 6.68
CA LEU A 96 4.21 0.56 6.56
C LEU A 96 3.36 1.76 6.14
N LYS A 97 3.76 2.94 6.60
CA LYS A 97 3.26 4.20 6.05
C LYS A 97 3.89 4.39 4.66
N PHE A 98 3.25 5.20 3.81
CA PHE A 98 3.82 5.46 2.49
C PHE A 98 5.22 6.07 2.56
N SER A 99 5.47 6.95 3.52
CA SER A 99 6.81 7.52 3.71
C SER A 99 7.85 6.45 4.05
N GLU A 100 7.47 5.45 4.83
CA GLU A 100 8.36 4.35 5.18
C GLU A 100 8.60 3.42 3.98
N MET A 101 7.56 3.15 3.20
CA MET A 101 7.66 2.35 1.98
C MET A 101 8.60 3.01 0.98
N ILE A 102 8.50 4.33 0.80
CA ILE A 102 9.36 5.10 -0.08
C ILE A 102 10.82 5.02 0.38
N LYS A 103 11.06 5.11 1.68
CA LYS A 103 12.42 4.99 2.22
C LYS A 103 13.04 3.61 1.97
N LYS A 104 12.25 2.55 2.10
CA LYS A 104 12.72 1.19 1.87
C LYS A 104 12.90 0.87 0.39
N PHE A 105 12.05 1.38 -0.46
CA PHE A 105 12.02 1.09 -1.88
C PHE A 105 11.97 2.39 -2.71
N PRO A 106 13.00 3.23 -2.65
CA PRO A 106 12.96 4.57 -3.28
C PRO A 106 12.63 4.53 -4.77
N THR A 107 13.14 3.53 -5.48
CA THR A 107 12.88 3.38 -6.92
C THR A 107 11.63 2.55 -7.21
N GLY A 108 11.00 1.99 -6.18
CA GLY A 108 9.84 1.14 -6.34
C GLY A 108 10.15 -0.26 -6.87
N LYS A 109 11.41 -0.63 -6.96
CA LYS A 109 11.79 -1.95 -7.46
C LYS A 109 11.27 -3.04 -6.54
N GLY A 110 10.54 -4.01 -7.11
CA GLY A 110 9.95 -5.10 -6.35
C GLY A 110 8.63 -4.77 -5.67
N VAL A 111 8.14 -3.53 -5.81
CA VAL A 111 6.86 -3.11 -5.24
C VAL A 111 5.74 -3.35 -6.25
N LYS A 112 4.66 -4.01 -5.81
CA LYS A 112 3.47 -4.24 -6.62
C LYS A 112 2.35 -3.28 -6.18
N ILE A 113 1.54 -2.85 -7.12
CA ILE A 113 0.36 -2.03 -6.84
C ILE A 113 -0.88 -2.89 -7.07
N ILE A 114 -1.74 -2.96 -6.07
CA ILE A 114 -3.07 -3.58 -6.18
C ILE A 114 -4.09 -2.45 -6.14
N ALA A 115 -4.69 -2.19 -7.27
CA ALA A 115 -5.65 -1.09 -7.42
C ALA A 115 -7.04 -1.58 -7.79
#